data_153e25af8f05b8488dac249eaf1137b5
#
_entry.id   153e25af8f05b8488dac249eaf1137b5
#
_cell.length_a   1.000
_cell.length_b   1.000
_cell.length_c   1.000
_cell.angle_alpha   90.00
_cell.angle_beta   90.00
_cell.angle_gamma   90.00
#
_symmetry.space_group_name_H-M   'P 1'
#
loop_
_entity.id
_entity.type
_entity.pdbx_description
1 polymer ?
#
loop_
_entity_poly.entity_id
_entity_poly.type
_entity_poly.pdbx_seq_one_letter_code
_entity_poly.pdbx_strand_id
1 'polypeptide(L)'
;MRIYSATDVGQKRKMNQDYVFATADPVGNLPNLFVVADGMGGHNAGDYASSHAVTSMVEEIRQDADFNPVKVIRHAIECVNTEILTQAQQDEKLRGMGTTIVAATIVGPVSYTHLRAHETTLHL
;
A
#
# COMPACT_ATOMS: atom_id res chain seq x y z
N MET A 1 -10.69 -11.29 15.15
CA MET A 1 -11.11 -10.33 14.14
C MET A 1 -11.52 -11.05 12.87
N ARG A 2 -12.49 -10.53 12.18
CA ARG A 2 -13.00 -11.15 10.98
C ARG A 2 -12.84 -10.21 9.79
N ILE A 3 -12.36 -10.75 8.68
CA ILE A 3 -12.17 -9.99 7.45
C ILE A 3 -13.08 -10.56 6.38
N TYR A 4 -13.82 -9.67 5.75
CA TYR A 4 -14.77 -10.04 4.72
C TYR A 4 -14.26 -9.66 3.33
N SER A 5 -13.05 -9.98 3.06
CA SER A 5 -12.51 -9.74 1.73
C SER A 5 -12.62 -11.02 0.91
N ALA A 6 -12.93 -10.89 -0.35
CA ALA A 6 -12.95 -12.04 -1.24
C ALA A 6 -11.57 -12.66 -1.37
N THR A 7 -10.54 -11.90 -1.07
CA THR A 7 -9.17 -12.40 -1.11
C THR A 7 -8.51 -12.14 0.22
N ASP A 8 -9.06 -12.78 1.23
CA ASP A 8 -8.65 -12.60 2.59
C ASP A 8 -7.16 -12.82 2.84
N VAL A 9 -6.50 -13.49 1.96
CA VAL A 9 -5.07 -13.75 2.09
C VAL A 9 -4.28 -13.19 0.94
N GLY A 10 -4.91 -12.40 0.11
CA GLY A 10 -4.25 -11.97 -1.09
C GLY A 10 -4.67 -10.60 -1.54
N GLN A 11 -4.55 -10.43 -2.81
CA GLN A 11 -4.75 -9.17 -3.47
C GLN A 11 -5.89 -9.28 -4.45
N LYS A 12 -6.64 -8.21 -4.59
CA LYS A 12 -7.75 -8.18 -5.51
C LYS A 12 -7.83 -6.84 -6.19
N ARG A 13 -8.00 -6.86 -7.51
CA ARG A 13 -8.28 -5.67 -8.28
C ARG A 13 -9.77 -5.50 -8.39
N LYS A 14 -10.25 -4.33 -8.00
CA LYS A 14 -11.66 -4.00 -8.10
C LYS A 14 -11.96 -3.23 -9.37
N MET A 15 -11.09 -2.31 -9.70
CA MET A 15 -11.17 -1.50 -10.90
C MET A 15 -9.86 -1.64 -11.63
N ASN A 16 -9.74 -1.05 -12.80
CA ASN A 16 -8.53 -1.20 -13.59
C ASN A 16 -7.26 -0.78 -12.86
N GLN A 17 -7.36 0.18 -11.93
CA GLN A 17 -6.19 0.73 -11.28
C GLN A 17 -6.24 0.61 -9.77
N ASP A 18 -7.21 -0.10 -9.24
CA ASP A 18 -7.33 -0.32 -7.81
C ASP A 18 -6.68 -1.63 -7.41
N TYR A 19 -6.13 -1.64 -6.21
CA TYR A 19 -5.50 -2.84 -5.68
C TYR A 19 -5.78 -2.93 -4.19
N VAL A 20 -6.14 -4.12 -3.73
CA VAL A 20 -6.53 -4.34 -2.33
C VAL A 20 -5.76 -5.51 -1.77
N PHE A 21 -5.25 -5.34 -0.56
CA PHE A 21 -4.66 -6.42 0.21
C PHE A 21 -5.29 -6.40 1.61
N ALA A 22 -5.77 -7.56 2.06
CA ALA A 22 -6.37 -7.66 3.38
C ALA A 22 -6.04 -9.02 3.97
N THR A 23 -5.57 -9.04 5.21
CA THR A 23 -5.30 -10.28 5.90
C THR A 23 -5.52 -10.13 7.39
N ALA A 24 -6.08 -11.16 8.00
CA ALA A 24 -6.20 -11.26 9.45
C ALA A 24 -4.92 -11.83 10.08
N ASP A 25 -4.03 -12.37 9.26
CA ASP A 25 -2.79 -12.96 9.73
C ASP A 25 -1.72 -11.90 9.90
N PRO A 26 -0.73 -12.14 10.76
CA PRO A 26 0.34 -11.17 10.96
C PRO A 26 1.14 -10.89 9.69
N VAL A 27 1.52 -9.63 9.55
CA VAL A 27 2.46 -9.19 8.53
C VAL A 27 3.59 -8.50 9.29
N GLY A 28 4.74 -9.14 9.36
CA GLY A 28 5.82 -8.65 10.20
C GLY A 28 5.35 -8.54 11.65
N ASN A 29 5.52 -7.38 12.25
CA ASN A 29 5.10 -7.15 13.62
C ASN A 29 3.68 -6.61 13.74
N LEU A 30 2.97 -6.43 12.63
CA LEU A 30 1.56 -6.06 12.67
C LEU A 30 0.72 -7.33 12.74
N PRO A 31 -0.31 -7.35 13.60
CA PRO A 31 -1.14 -8.56 13.75
C PRO A 31 -2.07 -8.81 12.58
N ASN A 32 -2.30 -7.80 11.77
CA ASN A 32 -3.15 -7.86 10.59
C ASN A 32 -2.88 -6.62 9.76
N LEU A 33 -3.39 -6.60 8.54
CA LEU A 33 -3.14 -5.47 7.66
C LEU A 33 -4.23 -5.36 6.61
N PHE A 34 -4.67 -4.13 6.37
CA PHE A 34 -5.61 -3.79 5.30
C PHE A 34 -5.01 -2.65 4.50
N VAL A 35 -4.90 -2.82 3.21
CA VAL A 35 -4.36 -1.77 2.33
C VAL A 35 -5.23 -1.66 1.11
N VAL A 36 -5.61 -0.43 0.76
CA VAL A 36 -6.30 -0.14 -0.49
C VAL A 36 -5.52 0.94 -1.22
N ALA A 37 -5.26 0.70 -2.48
CA ALA A 37 -4.55 1.65 -3.31
C ALA A 37 -5.34 1.88 -4.60
N ASP A 38 -5.50 3.15 -4.96
CA ASP A 38 -6.17 3.56 -6.20
C ASP A 38 -5.13 4.28 -7.05
N GLY A 39 -4.75 3.66 -8.15
CA GLY A 39 -3.68 4.17 -9.01
C GLY A 39 -4.16 5.13 -10.06
N MET A 40 -3.26 5.97 -10.54
CA MET A 40 -3.51 6.90 -11.63
C MET A 40 -2.32 6.91 -12.58
N GLY A 41 -2.60 7.13 -13.86
CA GLY A 41 -1.57 7.19 -14.88
C GLY A 41 -2.07 6.59 -16.18
N GLY A 42 -1.46 7.02 -17.29
CA GLY A 42 -1.79 6.50 -18.61
C GLY A 42 -1.10 5.17 -18.90
N HIS A 43 -1.58 4.48 -19.91
CA HIS A 43 -0.94 3.24 -20.40
C HIS A 43 -0.70 2.20 -19.30
N ASN A 44 -1.66 2.01 -18.43
CA ASN A 44 -1.58 1.06 -17.32
C ASN A 44 -0.58 1.45 -16.22
N ALA A 45 -0.06 2.67 -16.25
CA ALA A 45 0.88 3.10 -15.23
C ALA A 45 0.22 3.19 -13.86
N GLY A 46 -1.07 3.58 -13.80
CA GLY A 46 -1.80 3.59 -12.53
C GLY A 46 -1.99 2.22 -11.96
N ASP A 47 -2.24 1.23 -12.81
CA ASP A 47 -2.33 -0.16 -12.38
C ASP A 47 -1.00 -0.64 -11.80
N TYR A 48 0.09 -0.32 -12.47
CA TYR A 48 1.42 -0.65 -11.99
C TYR A 48 1.69 0.04 -10.65
N ALA A 49 1.34 1.33 -10.56
CA ALA A 49 1.62 2.10 -9.35
C ALA A 49 0.88 1.51 -8.14
N SER A 50 -0.41 1.20 -8.29
CA SER A 50 -1.19 0.68 -7.17
C SER A 50 -0.74 -0.72 -6.77
N SER A 51 -0.51 -1.60 -7.74
CA SER A 51 -0.08 -2.97 -7.42
C SER A 51 1.33 -2.98 -6.82
N HIS A 52 2.23 -2.20 -7.38
CA HIS A 52 3.59 -2.11 -6.86
C HIS A 52 3.60 -1.51 -5.45
N ALA A 53 2.80 -0.47 -5.23
CA ALA A 53 2.74 0.17 -3.93
C ALA A 53 2.28 -0.81 -2.85
N VAL A 54 1.22 -1.58 -3.13
CA VAL A 54 0.72 -2.53 -2.15
C VAL A 54 1.72 -3.65 -1.91
N THR A 55 2.27 -4.22 -2.97
CA THR A 55 3.24 -5.31 -2.84
C THR A 55 4.47 -4.88 -2.08
N SER A 56 5.00 -3.73 -2.42
CA SER A 56 6.19 -3.19 -1.79
C SER A 56 5.92 -2.83 -0.33
N MET A 57 4.76 -2.25 -0.06
CA MET A 57 4.38 -1.88 1.30
C MET A 57 4.30 -3.11 2.20
N VAL A 58 3.66 -4.17 1.72
CA VAL A 58 3.56 -5.41 2.48
C VAL A 58 4.95 -5.96 2.79
N GLU A 59 5.84 -5.94 1.81
CA GLU A 59 7.20 -6.44 2.00
C GLU A 59 7.99 -5.59 3.00
N GLU A 60 7.86 -4.27 2.93
CA GLU A 60 8.53 -3.38 3.88
C GLU A 60 8.04 -3.63 5.31
N ILE A 61 6.73 -3.78 5.48
CA ILE A 61 6.17 -4.07 6.79
C ILE A 61 6.66 -5.42 7.30
N ARG A 62 6.76 -6.40 6.42
CA ARG A 62 7.20 -7.73 6.79
C ARG A 62 8.61 -7.75 7.35
N GLN A 63 9.46 -6.86 6.85
CA GLN A 63 10.87 -6.78 7.24
C GLN A 63 11.14 -5.80 8.37
N ASP A 64 10.17 -4.97 8.74
CA ASP A 64 10.38 -3.92 9.73
C ASP A 64 10.44 -4.53 11.12
N ALA A 65 11.48 -4.18 11.87
CA ALA A 65 11.68 -4.70 13.22
C ALA A 65 11.00 -3.85 14.29
N ASP A 66 10.47 -2.69 13.95
CA ASP A 66 9.80 -1.82 14.91
C ASP A 66 8.48 -2.44 15.34
N PHE A 67 8.13 -2.26 16.61
CA PHE A 67 6.87 -2.76 17.15
C PHE A 67 5.78 -1.68 17.20
N ASN A 68 6.09 -0.45 16.89
CA ASN A 68 5.11 0.63 16.91
C ASN A 68 4.34 0.63 15.58
N PRO A 69 3.03 0.33 15.60
CA PRO A 69 2.27 0.20 14.35
C PRO A 69 2.28 1.46 13.49
N VAL A 70 2.23 2.63 14.13
CA VAL A 70 2.23 3.89 13.40
C VAL A 70 3.55 4.08 12.67
N LYS A 71 4.66 3.79 13.33
CA LYS A 71 5.98 3.92 12.72
C LYS A 71 6.19 2.93 11.59
N VAL A 72 5.72 1.70 11.77
CA VAL A 72 5.84 0.65 10.76
C VAL A 72 5.12 1.07 9.49
N ILE A 73 3.87 1.51 9.62
CA ILE A 73 3.08 1.91 8.46
C ILE A 73 3.67 3.15 7.81
N ARG A 74 4.05 4.15 8.61
CA ARG A 74 4.65 5.38 8.07
C ARG A 74 5.93 5.08 7.30
N HIS A 75 6.80 4.27 7.86
CA HIS A 75 8.06 3.91 7.23
C HIS A 75 7.83 3.19 5.91
N ALA A 76 6.88 2.25 5.89
CA ALA A 76 6.56 1.53 4.67
C ALA A 76 6.07 2.48 3.58
N ILE A 77 5.22 3.45 3.92
CA ILE A 77 4.72 4.42 2.96
C ILE A 77 5.84 5.29 2.43
N GLU A 78 6.77 5.70 3.28
CA GLU A 78 7.90 6.50 2.83
C GLU A 78 8.79 5.75 1.86
N CYS A 79 9.04 4.48 2.12
CA CYS A 79 9.82 3.63 1.21
C CYS A 79 9.13 3.47 -0.13
N VAL A 80 7.84 3.21 -0.11
CA VAL A 80 7.05 3.05 -1.33
C VAL A 80 7.03 4.35 -2.12
N ASN A 81 6.87 5.47 -1.45
CA ASN A 81 6.89 6.78 -2.09
C ASN A 81 8.19 6.98 -2.89
N THR A 82 9.32 6.67 -2.26
CA THR A 82 10.61 6.80 -2.92
C THR A 82 10.71 5.88 -4.13
N GLU A 83 10.25 4.65 -4.00
CA GLU A 83 10.29 3.68 -5.10
C GLU A 83 9.44 4.12 -6.29
N ILE A 84 8.21 4.55 -6.02
CA ILE A 84 7.30 4.99 -7.08
C ILE A 84 7.88 6.19 -7.81
N LEU A 85 8.40 7.15 -7.06
CA LEU A 85 9.01 8.34 -7.65
C LEU A 85 10.21 7.99 -8.50
N THR A 86 11.07 7.12 -8.00
CA THR A 86 12.27 6.72 -8.71
C THR A 86 11.92 6.02 -10.03
N GLN A 87 10.98 5.11 -9.98
CA GLN A 87 10.60 4.37 -11.17
C GLN A 87 9.89 5.25 -12.18
N ALA A 88 9.09 6.20 -11.72
CA ALA A 88 8.44 7.13 -12.63
C ALA A 88 9.44 8.01 -13.37
N GLN A 89 10.58 8.30 -12.74
CA GLN A 89 11.63 9.08 -13.36
C GLN A 89 12.47 8.29 -14.33
N GLN A 90 12.60 6.99 -14.11
CA GLN A 90 13.47 6.14 -14.91
C GLN A 90 12.80 5.53 -16.12
N ASP A 91 11.48 5.46 -16.15
CA ASP A 91 10.74 4.82 -17.22
C ASP A 91 9.67 5.77 -17.73
N GLU A 92 9.79 6.14 -19.01
CA GLU A 92 8.84 7.06 -19.63
C GLU A 92 7.41 6.53 -19.58
N LYS A 93 7.24 5.22 -19.66
CA LYS A 93 5.92 4.61 -19.63
C LYS A 93 5.25 4.80 -18.28
N LEU A 94 6.04 5.03 -17.24
CA LEU A 94 5.55 5.20 -15.88
C LEU A 94 5.51 6.67 -15.44
N ARG A 95 5.86 7.57 -16.34
CA ARG A 95 5.89 8.99 -15.99
C ARG A 95 4.52 9.46 -15.56
N GLY A 96 4.47 10.18 -14.45
CA GLY A 96 3.23 10.71 -13.93
C GLY A 96 2.36 9.70 -13.20
N MET A 97 2.81 8.47 -13.05
CA MET A 97 2.03 7.50 -12.30
C MET A 97 1.95 7.88 -10.83
N GLY A 98 0.90 7.44 -10.18
CA GLY A 98 0.74 7.66 -8.77
C GLY A 98 -0.34 6.77 -8.21
N THR A 99 -0.52 6.85 -6.90
CA THR A 99 -1.56 6.08 -6.23
C THR A 99 -1.93 6.75 -4.92
N THR A 100 -3.17 6.54 -4.51
CA THR A 100 -3.57 6.83 -3.14
C THR A 100 -3.35 5.57 -2.33
N ILE A 101 -3.16 5.71 -1.03
CA ILE A 101 -3.04 4.55 -0.13
C ILE A 101 -3.84 4.83 1.13
N VAL A 102 -4.64 3.84 1.50
CA VAL A 102 -5.24 3.75 2.82
C VAL A 102 -4.75 2.46 3.43
N ALA A 103 -4.11 2.56 4.59
CA ALA A 103 -3.60 1.39 5.29
C ALA A 103 -4.07 1.41 6.73
N ALA A 104 -4.42 0.24 7.25
CA ALA A 104 -4.93 0.14 8.61
C ALA A 104 -4.50 -1.18 9.23
N THR A 105 -4.32 -1.15 10.55
CA THR A 105 -4.11 -2.33 11.35
C THR A 105 -4.89 -2.17 12.65
N ILE A 106 -5.32 -3.29 13.23
CA ILE A 106 -6.05 -3.30 14.50
C ILE A 106 -5.21 -4.08 15.50
N VAL A 107 -4.87 -3.42 16.60
CA VAL A 107 -4.08 -4.01 17.67
C VAL A 107 -4.93 -4.00 18.93
N GLY A 108 -5.41 -5.18 19.34
CA GLY A 108 -6.34 -5.27 20.44
C GLY A 108 -7.60 -4.48 20.13
N PRO A 109 -8.06 -3.62 21.05
CA PRO A 109 -9.24 -2.79 20.79
C PRO A 109 -8.92 -1.49 20.05
N VAL A 110 -7.66 -1.27 19.71
CA VAL A 110 -7.22 -0.01 19.09
C VAL A 110 -6.95 -0.22 17.61
N SER A 111 -7.47 0.67 16.77
CA SER A 111 -7.15 0.66 15.36
C SER A 111 -6.19 1.79 15.02
N TYR A 112 -5.24 1.48 14.15
CA TYR A 112 -4.29 2.45 13.63
C TYR A 112 -4.51 2.55 12.13
N THR A 113 -4.79 3.75 11.68
CA THR A 113 -5.09 4.00 10.27
C THR A 113 -4.20 5.09 9.73
N HIS A 114 -3.65 4.85 8.57
CA HIS A 114 -2.94 5.86 7.83
C HIS A 114 -3.64 6.06 6.50
N LEU A 115 -4.04 7.30 6.25
CA LEU A 115 -4.68 7.69 5.01
C LEU A 115 -3.76 8.68 4.31
N ARG A 116 -3.40 8.33 3.09
CA ARG A 116 -2.60 9.25 2.28
C ARG A 116 -3.15 9.27 0.86
N ALA A 117 -3.54 10.44 0.43
CA ALA A 117 -4.09 10.64 -0.89
C ALA A 117 -3.34 11.75 -1.57
N HIS A 118 -2.77 11.43 -2.72
CA HIS A 118 -2.01 12.38 -3.49
C HIS A 118 -2.45 12.34 -4.91
N GLU A 119 -2.63 13.50 -5.46
CA GLU A 119 -3.21 13.61 -6.78
C GLU A 119 -2.28 13.22 -7.87
N THR A 120 -1.00 13.32 -7.62
CA THR A 120 -0.05 13.02 -8.66
C THR A 120 0.65 11.72 -8.39
N THR A 121 1.31 11.63 -7.29
CA THR A 121 2.01 10.41 -6.90
C THR A 121 2.20 10.48 -5.42
N LEU A 122 2.76 9.42 -4.87
CA LEU A 122 3.12 9.44 -3.48
C LEU A 122 4.33 10.30 -3.21
N HIS A 123 4.88 10.92 -4.19
CA HIS A 123 6.07 11.73 -4.00
C HIS A 123 5.80 13.07 -3.35
N LEU A 124 4.76 13.24 -2.76
CA LEU A 124 4.40 14.41 -2.11
C LEU A 124 5.38 15.24 -1.47
#